data_3746ee2ec66019edb7b5c288d17afb9a
#
_entry.id   3746ee2ec66019edb7b5c288d17afb9a
#
_cell.length_a   1.000
_cell.length_b   1.000
_cell.length_c   1.000
_cell.angle_alpha   90.00
_cell.angle_beta   90.00
_cell.angle_gamma   90.00
#
_symmetry.space_group_name_H-M   'P 1'
#
loop_
_entity.id
_entity.type
_entity.pdbx_description
1 polymer ?
#
loop_
_entity_poly.entity_id
_entity_poly.type
_entity_poly.pdbx_seq_one_letter_code
_entity_poly.pdbx_strand_id
1 'polypeptide(L)'
;MNLYDVYPLFDINIVKGQGCKVWDDKGQEYLDLYGGHAVISIGHCHPHYVEMLTNQLNNLGFYSNSVINKLQVKLAERLGKASGYEDYQFFLINSGAEANENALKLASFTNGRTRVLSIEKAFHGRTSLAVEVTNNPKIIAPINDNGHVTYLPINDLEAWEKELAKGDVCACIIEAIQGVGGCNMVTQEFAQGLQAACKKYGTFLICDEIQCGYGRSGKFFAHQWLGIKPDLITVAKGIGNGFPMGGVLISPEFTPVYGQLGTTFGGNHLACTAALAVLDVFEKENLVENAHEVGEYLIAQLKELQKRNSHITEVRGRGLMVGAVLDIPHKEVRSKLIHEQHCFTGCAGTNILRILPPLVLTKENVDDFIGRLETVLKEV
;
A
#
# COMPACT_ATOMS: atom_id res chain seq x y z
N MET A 1 -23.65 -23.63 -5.14
CA MET A 1 -22.99 -22.89 -4.03
C MET A 1 -22.90 -21.43 -4.46
N ASN A 2 -23.28 -20.49 -3.63
CA ASN A 2 -23.18 -19.04 -3.91
C ASN A 2 -21.96 -18.47 -3.20
N LEU A 3 -21.46 -17.32 -3.73
CA LEU A 3 -20.44 -16.54 -3.01
C LEU A 3 -21.02 -15.98 -1.71
N TYR A 4 -20.21 -15.91 -0.67
CA TYR A 4 -20.59 -15.23 0.56
C TYR A 4 -20.56 -13.72 0.33
N ASP A 5 -21.71 -13.06 0.44
CA ASP A 5 -21.90 -11.65 0.07
C ASP A 5 -21.40 -10.73 1.19
N VAL A 6 -20.22 -10.14 0.96
CA VAL A 6 -19.54 -9.24 1.92
C VAL A 6 -19.12 -7.90 1.30
N TYR A 7 -19.37 -7.70 0.01
CA TYR A 7 -18.97 -6.49 -0.70
C TYR A 7 -20.15 -5.78 -1.35
N PRO A 8 -20.31 -4.46 -1.17
CA PRO A 8 -21.23 -3.68 -1.99
C PRO A 8 -20.64 -3.52 -3.41
N LEU A 9 -21.08 -4.35 -4.35
CA LEU A 9 -20.58 -4.39 -5.71
C LEU A 9 -21.25 -3.34 -6.60
N PHE A 10 -20.48 -2.76 -7.55
CA PHE A 10 -21.05 -2.13 -8.72
C PHE A 10 -21.45 -3.24 -9.73
N ASP A 11 -22.57 -3.09 -10.42
CA ASP A 11 -23.01 -4.01 -11.47
C ASP A 11 -22.20 -3.80 -12.77
N ILE A 12 -20.90 -4.04 -12.68
CA ILE A 12 -19.93 -3.88 -13.77
C ILE A 12 -18.99 -5.08 -13.74
N ASN A 13 -18.89 -5.81 -14.86
CA ASN A 13 -18.00 -6.95 -15.01
C ASN A 13 -16.78 -6.57 -15.83
N ILE A 14 -15.66 -6.27 -15.19
CA ILE A 14 -14.39 -5.94 -15.86
C ILE A 14 -13.73 -7.20 -16.38
N VAL A 15 -13.43 -7.25 -17.69
CA VAL A 15 -12.89 -8.43 -18.39
C VAL A 15 -11.57 -8.17 -19.13
N LYS A 16 -11.14 -6.91 -19.27
CA LYS A 16 -9.91 -6.53 -19.96
C LYS A 16 -9.26 -5.33 -19.30
N GLY A 17 -7.93 -5.26 -19.33
CA GLY A 17 -7.15 -4.12 -18.85
C GLY A 17 -5.92 -3.86 -19.72
N GLN A 18 -5.51 -2.58 -19.82
CA GLN A 18 -4.28 -2.16 -20.48
C GLN A 18 -3.84 -0.79 -19.91
N GLY A 19 -2.63 -0.70 -19.37
CA GLY A 19 -2.11 0.55 -18.78
C GLY A 19 -3.03 1.06 -17.67
N CYS A 20 -3.57 2.27 -17.81
CA CYS A 20 -4.52 2.88 -16.88
C CYS A 20 -5.99 2.69 -17.29
N LYS A 21 -6.29 1.78 -18.20
CA LYS A 21 -7.65 1.56 -18.71
C LYS A 21 -8.12 0.13 -18.48
N VAL A 22 -9.42 0.00 -18.22
CA VAL A 22 -10.11 -1.30 -18.11
C VAL A 22 -11.39 -1.27 -18.92
N TRP A 23 -11.88 -2.44 -19.36
CA TRP A 23 -13.10 -2.60 -20.13
C TRP A 23 -14.02 -3.63 -19.49
N ASP A 24 -15.31 -3.33 -19.52
CA ASP A 24 -16.32 -4.29 -19.10
C ASP A 24 -16.70 -5.27 -20.23
N ASP A 25 -17.58 -6.23 -19.91
CA ASP A 25 -18.09 -7.22 -20.84
C ASP A 25 -19.04 -6.68 -21.92
N LYS A 26 -19.45 -5.40 -21.80
CA LYS A 26 -20.21 -4.67 -22.80
C LYS A 26 -19.32 -3.84 -23.72
N GLY A 27 -18.00 -3.85 -23.48
CA GLY A 27 -17.00 -3.12 -24.25
C GLY A 27 -16.83 -1.67 -23.84
N GLN A 28 -17.45 -1.23 -22.73
CA GLN A 28 -17.27 0.11 -22.20
C GLN A 28 -15.86 0.26 -21.61
N GLU A 29 -15.13 1.28 -22.06
CA GLU A 29 -13.83 1.66 -21.51
C GLU A 29 -13.99 2.54 -20.26
N TYR A 30 -13.18 2.28 -19.26
CA TYR A 30 -13.08 3.08 -18.03
C TYR A 30 -11.62 3.51 -17.80
N LEU A 31 -11.42 4.76 -17.38
CA LEU A 31 -10.16 5.23 -16.82
C LEU A 31 -10.04 4.71 -15.38
N ASP A 32 -8.96 3.97 -15.10
CA ASP A 32 -8.74 3.39 -13.77
C ASP A 32 -7.79 4.24 -12.92
N LEU A 33 -8.38 5.08 -12.07
CA LEU A 33 -7.65 5.84 -11.04
C LEU A 33 -7.78 5.21 -9.65
N TYR A 34 -8.03 3.89 -9.60
CA TYR A 34 -8.14 3.13 -8.38
C TYR A 34 -7.07 2.02 -8.27
N GLY A 35 -6.68 1.46 -9.43
CA GLY A 35 -5.69 0.39 -9.51
C GLY A 35 -5.99 -0.81 -8.62
N GLY A 36 -7.29 -1.12 -8.38
CA GLY A 36 -7.70 -2.19 -7.47
C GLY A 36 -7.10 -2.02 -6.06
N HIS A 37 -7.37 -0.91 -5.37
CA HIS A 37 -6.77 -0.52 -4.09
C HIS A 37 -5.26 -0.22 -4.16
N ALA A 38 -4.78 0.39 -5.27
CA ALA A 38 -3.36 0.65 -5.54
C ALA A 38 -2.51 -0.64 -5.68
N VAL A 39 -3.12 -1.74 -6.09
CA VAL A 39 -2.43 -3.00 -6.37
C VAL A 39 -1.69 -2.94 -7.70
N ILE A 40 -2.34 -2.38 -8.73
CA ILE A 40 -1.72 -2.23 -10.05
C ILE A 40 -0.71 -1.10 -10.03
N SER A 41 0.56 -1.44 -10.18
CA SER A 41 1.68 -0.50 -10.19
C SER A 41 2.16 -0.17 -11.61
N ILE A 42 2.53 -1.18 -12.41
CA ILE A 42 3.09 -1.02 -13.76
C ILE A 42 2.04 -0.98 -14.87
N GLY A 43 0.76 -0.79 -14.52
CA GLY A 43 -0.37 -0.85 -15.44
C GLY A 43 -0.91 -2.25 -15.64
N HIS A 44 -2.17 -2.29 -16.13
CA HIS A 44 -2.83 -3.54 -16.45
C HIS A 44 -2.17 -4.23 -17.65
N CYS A 45 -1.99 -5.54 -17.56
CA CYS A 45 -1.52 -6.42 -18.64
C CYS A 45 -0.26 -5.90 -19.37
N HIS A 46 0.72 -5.39 -18.63
CA HIS A 46 1.98 -4.92 -19.20
C HIS A 46 2.66 -6.05 -20.01
N PRO A 47 3.06 -5.84 -21.29
CA PRO A 47 3.54 -6.93 -22.16
C PRO A 47 4.70 -7.73 -21.58
N HIS A 48 5.71 -7.06 -21.03
CA HIS A 48 6.87 -7.71 -20.39
C HIS A 48 6.46 -8.59 -19.20
N TYR A 49 5.53 -8.11 -18.38
CA TYR A 49 5.01 -8.85 -17.23
C TYR A 49 4.26 -10.12 -17.68
N VAL A 50 3.39 -9.99 -18.68
CA VAL A 50 2.64 -11.13 -19.23
C VAL A 50 3.59 -12.17 -19.84
N GLU A 51 4.58 -11.73 -20.62
CA GLU A 51 5.60 -12.61 -21.20
C GLU A 51 6.38 -13.38 -20.14
N MET A 52 6.90 -12.68 -19.13
CA MET A 52 7.69 -13.30 -18.06
C MET A 52 6.89 -14.35 -17.28
N LEU A 53 5.64 -14.03 -16.91
CA LEU A 53 4.78 -14.98 -16.20
C LEU A 53 4.39 -16.17 -17.06
N THR A 54 4.07 -15.95 -18.33
CA THR A 54 3.74 -17.05 -19.29
C THR A 54 4.93 -18.01 -19.43
N ASN A 55 6.13 -17.48 -19.60
CA ASN A 55 7.35 -18.27 -19.69
C ASN A 55 7.62 -19.05 -18.39
N GLN A 56 7.46 -18.42 -17.24
CA GLN A 56 7.66 -19.10 -15.97
C GLN A 56 6.61 -20.17 -15.71
N LEU A 57 5.35 -19.93 -16.07
CA LEU A 57 4.27 -20.91 -15.95
C LEU A 57 4.51 -22.15 -16.81
N ASN A 58 5.05 -21.99 -18.00
CA ASN A 58 5.43 -23.10 -18.88
C ASN A 58 6.60 -23.94 -18.34
N ASN A 59 7.44 -23.36 -17.46
CA ASN A 59 8.54 -24.07 -16.84
C ASN A 59 8.18 -24.68 -15.49
N LEU A 60 7.81 -23.83 -14.53
CA LEU A 60 7.49 -24.26 -13.17
C LEU A 60 6.78 -23.12 -12.41
N GLY A 61 5.53 -23.35 -12.01
CA GLY A 61 4.76 -22.37 -11.26
C GLY A 61 5.08 -22.34 -9.76
N PHE A 62 5.32 -23.52 -9.18
CA PHE A 62 5.53 -23.67 -7.73
C PHE A 62 6.41 -24.88 -7.40
N TYR A 63 7.24 -24.71 -6.40
CA TYR A 63 7.83 -25.80 -5.62
C TYR A 63 8.06 -25.34 -4.17
N SER A 64 8.28 -26.30 -3.28
CA SER A 64 8.41 -26.10 -1.84
C SER A 64 9.63 -25.25 -1.45
N ASN A 65 9.49 -24.45 -0.39
CA ASN A 65 10.59 -23.73 0.26
C ASN A 65 11.61 -24.65 0.97
N SER A 66 11.50 -25.99 0.82
CA SER A 66 12.48 -26.96 1.31
C SER A 66 13.72 -27.08 0.40
N VAL A 67 13.73 -26.41 -0.75
CA VAL A 67 14.85 -26.39 -1.70
C VAL A 67 15.20 -24.98 -2.10
N ILE A 68 16.39 -24.77 -2.64
CA ILE A 68 16.85 -23.46 -3.11
C ILE A 68 16.01 -22.99 -4.28
N ASN A 69 15.44 -21.79 -4.16
CA ASN A 69 14.83 -21.06 -5.25
C ASN A 69 15.68 -19.83 -5.60
N LYS A 70 16.42 -19.90 -6.70
CA LYS A 70 17.31 -18.82 -7.15
C LYS A 70 16.55 -17.52 -7.52
N LEU A 71 15.24 -17.59 -7.83
CA LEU A 71 14.44 -16.41 -8.09
C LEU A 71 14.21 -15.58 -6.81
N GLN A 72 14.09 -16.24 -5.65
CA GLN A 72 14.00 -15.54 -4.36
C GLN A 72 15.30 -14.76 -4.06
N VAL A 73 16.44 -15.38 -4.28
CA VAL A 73 17.76 -14.73 -4.08
C VAL A 73 17.88 -13.51 -5.01
N LYS A 74 17.63 -13.71 -6.31
CA LYS A 74 17.67 -12.64 -7.31
C LYS A 74 16.69 -11.48 -6.96
N LEU A 75 15.49 -11.82 -6.48
CA LEU A 75 14.51 -10.82 -6.09
C LEU A 75 14.99 -10.02 -4.88
N ALA A 76 15.51 -10.69 -3.84
CA ALA A 76 16.03 -10.02 -2.65
C ALA A 76 17.18 -9.05 -3.00
N GLU A 77 18.12 -9.48 -3.81
CA GLU A 77 19.25 -8.64 -4.28
C GLU A 77 18.75 -7.42 -5.07
N ARG A 78 17.85 -7.64 -6.03
CA ARG A 78 17.31 -6.55 -6.87
C ARG A 78 16.43 -5.59 -6.11
N LEU A 79 15.59 -6.10 -5.20
CA LEU A 79 14.75 -5.26 -4.35
C LEU A 79 15.61 -4.42 -3.40
N GLY A 80 16.61 -5.02 -2.76
CA GLY A 80 17.56 -4.31 -1.91
C GLY A 80 18.20 -3.14 -2.66
N LYS A 81 18.75 -3.40 -3.85
CA LYS A 81 19.37 -2.38 -4.71
C LYS A 81 18.39 -1.29 -5.13
N ALA A 82 17.20 -1.66 -5.59
CA ALA A 82 16.19 -0.70 -6.08
C ALA A 82 15.65 0.20 -4.96
N SER A 83 15.57 -0.31 -3.74
CA SER A 83 15.02 0.39 -2.59
C SER A 83 16.08 1.10 -1.71
N GLY A 84 17.37 0.77 -1.87
CA GLY A 84 18.46 1.24 -1.02
C GLY A 84 18.58 0.50 0.32
N TYR A 85 18.09 -0.74 0.38
CA TYR A 85 18.10 -1.60 1.56
C TYR A 85 18.88 -2.89 1.31
N GLU A 86 20.06 -2.81 0.69
CA GLU A 86 20.91 -3.94 0.35
C GLU A 86 21.42 -4.72 1.57
N ASP A 87 21.47 -4.08 2.72
CA ASP A 87 21.88 -4.67 4.00
C ASP A 87 20.75 -5.40 4.74
N TYR A 88 19.48 -5.29 4.26
CA TYR A 88 18.34 -5.97 4.85
C TYR A 88 18.18 -7.39 4.33
N GLN A 89 17.54 -8.23 5.13
CA GLN A 89 17.09 -9.55 4.72
C GLN A 89 15.66 -9.48 4.23
N PHE A 90 15.23 -10.40 3.37
CA PHE A 90 13.88 -10.40 2.81
C PHE A 90 13.15 -11.72 3.07
N PHE A 91 12.01 -11.65 3.79
CA PHE A 91 11.11 -12.78 4.01
C PHE A 91 9.87 -12.65 3.14
N LEU A 92 9.58 -13.65 2.31
CA LEU A 92 8.52 -13.66 1.31
C LEU A 92 7.26 -14.36 1.82
N ILE A 93 6.11 -13.77 1.54
CA ILE A 93 4.77 -14.25 1.91
C ILE A 93 3.76 -13.90 0.80
N ASN A 94 2.42 -13.97 1.07
CA ASN A 94 1.40 -13.93 0.01
C ASN A 94 0.49 -12.70 0.04
N SER A 95 0.50 -11.94 1.14
CA SER A 95 -0.40 -10.80 1.31
C SER A 95 0.18 -9.74 2.26
N GLY A 96 -0.42 -8.54 2.24
CA GLY A 96 -0.06 -7.49 3.18
C GLY A 96 -0.41 -7.83 4.64
N ALA A 97 -1.53 -8.51 4.87
CA ALA A 97 -1.89 -8.96 6.21
C ALA A 97 -0.84 -9.92 6.77
N GLU A 98 -0.40 -10.92 5.98
CA GLU A 98 0.69 -11.83 6.38
C GLU A 98 2.01 -11.08 6.61
N ALA A 99 2.29 -10.03 5.82
CA ALA A 99 3.48 -9.20 6.02
C ALA A 99 3.49 -8.55 7.39
N ASN A 100 2.40 -7.89 7.75
CA ASN A 100 2.25 -7.23 9.04
C ASN A 100 2.22 -8.24 10.21
N GLU A 101 1.54 -9.39 10.07
CA GLU A 101 1.56 -10.48 11.06
C GLU A 101 3.00 -10.95 11.34
N ASN A 102 3.78 -11.21 10.29
CA ASN A 102 5.14 -11.72 10.46
C ASN A 102 6.10 -10.65 10.98
N ALA A 103 5.93 -9.38 10.59
CA ALA A 103 6.73 -8.27 11.13
C ALA A 103 6.49 -8.10 12.64
N LEU A 104 5.22 -8.05 13.07
CA LEU A 104 4.84 -7.94 14.46
C LEU A 104 5.28 -9.15 15.29
N LYS A 105 5.08 -10.36 14.74
CA LYS A 105 5.53 -11.61 15.34
C LYS A 105 7.04 -11.65 15.54
N LEU A 106 7.82 -11.23 14.52
CA LEU A 106 9.28 -11.19 14.60
C LEU A 106 9.76 -10.19 15.65
N ALA A 107 9.17 -9.00 15.70
CA ALA A 107 9.47 -8.01 16.72
C ALA A 107 9.23 -8.56 18.14
N SER A 108 8.08 -9.23 18.35
CA SER A 108 7.72 -9.84 19.63
C SER A 108 8.66 -10.99 20.02
N PHE A 109 9.06 -11.85 19.10
CA PHE A 109 10.06 -12.88 19.37
C PHE A 109 11.38 -12.29 19.80
N THR A 110 11.76 -11.13 19.24
CA THR A 110 13.09 -10.53 19.47
C THR A 110 13.18 -9.81 20.81
N ASN A 111 12.16 -9.04 21.22
CA ASN A 111 12.21 -8.29 22.47
C ASN A 111 11.31 -8.86 23.61
N GLY A 112 10.54 -9.92 23.33
CA GLY A 112 9.71 -10.60 24.33
C GLY A 112 8.46 -9.82 24.80
N ARG A 113 8.15 -8.69 24.14
CA ARG A 113 7.03 -7.82 24.51
C ARG A 113 5.80 -8.12 23.63
N THR A 114 4.63 -7.65 24.08
CA THR A 114 3.36 -7.97 23.40
C THR A 114 2.55 -6.76 22.98
N ARG A 115 2.77 -5.58 23.59
CA ARG A 115 1.98 -4.38 23.29
C ARG A 115 2.49 -3.69 22.01
N VAL A 116 1.56 -3.21 21.19
CA VAL A 116 1.84 -2.53 19.91
C VAL A 116 1.20 -1.15 19.93
N LEU A 117 1.90 -0.15 19.41
CA LEU A 117 1.31 1.16 19.14
C LEU A 117 1.00 1.29 17.65
N SER A 118 -0.20 1.76 17.33
CA SER A 118 -0.67 1.99 15.97
C SER A 118 -1.28 3.39 15.85
N ILE A 119 -1.28 3.96 14.64
CA ILE A 119 -1.91 5.27 14.38
C ILE A 119 -3.44 5.10 14.34
N GLU A 120 -4.18 6.07 14.85
CA GLU A 120 -5.62 6.18 14.63
C GLU A 120 -5.97 6.18 13.14
N LYS A 121 -7.06 5.52 12.75
CA LYS A 121 -7.50 5.31 11.36
C LYS A 121 -6.54 4.50 10.50
N ALA A 122 -5.56 3.81 11.08
CA ALA A 122 -4.68 2.91 10.35
C ALA A 122 -5.43 1.69 9.78
N PHE A 123 -4.87 1.12 8.71
CA PHE A 123 -5.32 -0.14 8.14
C PHE A 123 -4.13 -1.03 7.79
N HIS A 124 -4.00 -2.16 8.47
CA HIS A 124 -2.86 -3.07 8.32
C HIS A 124 -3.25 -4.49 7.89
N GLY A 125 -4.53 -4.80 7.81
CA GLY A 125 -5.02 -6.11 7.36
C GLY A 125 -6.31 -6.54 8.04
N ARG A 126 -6.71 -7.79 7.77
CA ARG A 126 -7.97 -8.37 8.28
C ARG A 126 -7.77 -9.72 8.98
N THR A 127 -6.55 -10.16 9.16
CA THR A 127 -6.22 -11.38 9.89
C THR A 127 -5.84 -11.01 11.33
N SER A 128 -5.98 -11.95 12.26
CA SER A 128 -5.55 -11.93 13.66
C SER A 128 -4.98 -10.60 14.20
N LEU A 129 -3.65 -10.48 14.37
CA LEU A 129 -3.01 -9.26 14.88
C LEU A 129 -3.04 -8.11 13.87
N ALA A 130 -2.99 -8.37 12.57
CA ALA A 130 -3.10 -7.33 11.54
C ALA A 130 -4.46 -6.60 11.59
N VAL A 131 -5.55 -7.28 11.97
CA VAL A 131 -6.85 -6.61 12.19
C VAL A 131 -6.88 -5.89 13.53
N GLU A 132 -6.21 -6.43 14.56
CA GLU A 132 -6.13 -5.77 15.87
C GLU A 132 -5.32 -4.45 15.81
N VAL A 133 -4.29 -4.34 14.96
CA VAL A 133 -3.58 -3.08 14.73
C VAL A 133 -4.28 -2.14 13.73
N THR A 134 -5.39 -2.60 13.12
CA THR A 134 -6.26 -1.78 12.27
C THR A 134 -7.30 -1.06 13.11
N ASN A 135 -7.28 0.28 13.11
CA ASN A 135 -8.20 1.07 13.92
C ASN A 135 -9.63 1.13 13.33
N ASN A 136 -10.30 -0.02 13.33
CA ASN A 136 -11.70 -0.15 12.88
C ASN A 136 -12.45 -1.22 13.69
N PRO A 137 -13.15 -0.85 14.77
CA PRO A 137 -13.84 -1.83 15.64
C PRO A 137 -14.91 -2.65 14.93
N LYS A 138 -15.41 -2.19 13.77
CA LYS A 138 -16.45 -2.94 13.02
C LYS A 138 -15.94 -4.23 12.37
N ILE A 139 -14.62 -4.37 12.22
CA ILE A 139 -14.01 -5.55 11.56
C ILE A 139 -13.15 -6.37 12.51
N ILE A 140 -13.00 -5.96 13.76
CA ILE A 140 -12.32 -6.71 14.82
C ILE A 140 -13.33 -7.68 15.43
N ALA A 141 -13.14 -8.98 15.18
CA ALA A 141 -13.96 -10.00 15.80
C ALA A 141 -13.55 -10.19 17.29
N PRO A 142 -14.47 -10.66 18.18
CA PRO A 142 -14.13 -10.86 19.60
C PRO A 142 -12.87 -11.71 19.83
N ILE A 143 -12.59 -12.67 18.98
CA ILE A 143 -11.39 -13.51 19.03
C ILE A 143 -10.09 -12.74 18.69
N ASN A 144 -10.20 -11.58 18.03
CA ASN A 144 -9.08 -10.74 17.64
C ASN A 144 -8.90 -9.51 18.53
N ASP A 145 -9.79 -9.31 19.50
CA ASP A 145 -9.73 -8.20 20.46
C ASP A 145 -9.02 -8.68 21.74
N ASN A 146 -7.69 -8.70 21.68
CA ASN A 146 -6.86 -9.26 22.76
C ASN A 146 -6.26 -8.18 23.66
N GLY A 147 -6.52 -6.90 23.38
CA GLY A 147 -6.04 -5.78 24.20
C GLY A 147 -4.54 -5.48 24.07
N HIS A 148 -3.90 -5.97 23.02
CA HIS A 148 -2.47 -5.75 22.79
C HIS A 148 -2.15 -4.39 22.15
N VAL A 149 -3.16 -3.67 21.62
CA VAL A 149 -2.94 -2.49 20.79
C VAL A 149 -3.41 -1.21 21.47
N THR A 150 -2.57 -0.19 21.42
CA THR A 150 -2.93 1.19 21.77
C THR A 150 -2.90 2.05 20.51
N TYR A 151 -4.02 2.69 20.19
CA TYR A 151 -4.10 3.62 19.06
C TYR A 151 -3.81 5.04 19.54
N LEU A 152 -3.00 5.76 18.77
CA LEU A 152 -2.54 7.10 19.10
C LEU A 152 -2.74 8.07 17.93
N PRO A 153 -2.94 9.36 18.21
CA PRO A 153 -3.07 10.36 17.15
C PRO A 153 -1.83 10.42 16.25
N ILE A 154 -2.05 10.67 14.97
CA ILE A 154 -0.99 10.94 14.00
C ILE A 154 -0.29 12.26 14.38
N ASN A 155 1.04 12.30 14.31
CA ASN A 155 1.88 13.48 14.53
C ASN A 155 1.86 14.04 15.97
N ASP A 156 1.39 13.29 16.95
CA ASP A 156 1.45 13.65 18.38
C ASP A 156 2.58 12.88 19.08
N LEU A 157 3.82 13.33 18.91
CA LEU A 157 5.01 12.66 19.44
C LEU A 157 4.97 12.52 20.97
N GLU A 158 4.43 13.49 21.69
CA GLU A 158 4.34 13.48 23.16
C GLU A 158 3.47 12.29 23.65
N ALA A 159 2.31 12.08 23.03
CA ALA A 159 1.45 10.95 23.35
C ALA A 159 2.15 9.60 23.10
N TRP A 160 2.92 9.49 22.00
CA TRP A 160 3.67 8.27 21.68
C TRP A 160 4.84 8.03 22.65
N GLU A 161 5.62 9.06 23.00
CA GLU A 161 6.73 8.94 23.96
C GLU A 161 6.23 8.52 25.36
N LYS A 162 5.09 9.05 25.79
CA LYS A 162 4.46 8.68 27.07
C LYS A 162 4.11 7.19 27.12
N GLU A 163 3.61 6.62 26.02
CA GLU A 163 3.31 5.21 25.94
C GLU A 163 4.57 4.35 25.86
N LEU A 164 5.56 4.75 25.07
CA LEU A 164 6.85 4.07 24.95
C LEU A 164 7.63 4.03 26.26
N ALA A 165 7.55 5.09 27.07
CA ALA A 165 8.22 5.18 28.37
C ALA A 165 7.75 4.12 29.39
N LYS A 166 6.61 3.46 29.17
CA LYS A 166 6.16 2.32 30.01
C LYS A 166 7.05 1.08 29.85
N GLY A 167 7.83 0.98 28.75
CA GLY A 167 8.84 -0.06 28.56
C GLY A 167 8.29 -1.44 28.13
N ASP A 168 7.01 -1.55 27.84
CA ASP A 168 6.31 -2.81 27.48
C ASP A 168 5.92 -2.90 25.99
N VAL A 169 6.23 -1.88 25.21
CA VAL A 169 5.87 -1.81 23.78
C VAL A 169 6.81 -2.68 22.95
N CYS A 170 6.24 -3.62 22.21
CA CYS A 170 6.94 -4.49 21.27
C CYS A 170 7.37 -3.74 20.02
N ALA A 171 6.40 -3.09 19.37
CA ALA A 171 6.58 -2.39 18.11
C ALA A 171 5.65 -1.19 17.97
N CYS A 172 6.10 -0.20 17.21
CA CYS A 172 5.25 0.83 16.62
C CYS A 172 5.05 0.51 15.14
N ILE A 173 3.81 0.49 14.66
CA ILE A 173 3.51 0.30 13.24
C ILE A 173 2.85 1.54 12.66
N ILE A 174 3.39 2.05 11.54
CA ILE A 174 2.91 3.28 10.89
C ILE A 174 2.81 3.10 9.37
N GLU A 175 1.83 3.78 8.77
CA GLU A 175 1.79 4.10 7.35
C GLU A 175 2.35 5.53 7.16
N ALA A 176 3.40 5.73 6.36
CA ALA A 176 3.93 7.08 6.10
C ALA A 176 2.88 8.00 5.43
N ILE A 177 1.99 7.39 4.62
CA ILE A 177 0.77 8.00 4.09
C ILE A 177 -0.34 6.97 4.31
N GLN A 178 -1.35 7.33 5.11
CA GLN A 178 -2.45 6.42 5.42
C GLN A 178 -3.30 6.13 4.18
N GLY A 179 -3.49 4.88 3.87
CA GLY A 179 -4.33 4.47 2.76
C GLY A 179 -5.82 4.63 3.07
N VAL A 180 -6.35 3.75 3.88
CA VAL A 180 -7.78 3.74 4.26
C VAL A 180 -8.14 4.94 5.14
N GLY A 181 -7.19 5.47 5.89
CA GLY A 181 -7.35 6.70 6.67
C GLY A 181 -7.54 7.98 5.84
N GLY A 182 -7.41 7.91 4.51
CA GLY A 182 -7.71 9.03 3.60
C GLY A 182 -6.53 9.92 3.27
N CYS A 183 -5.38 9.35 3.02
CA CYS A 183 -4.13 10.01 2.61
C CYS A 183 -3.60 11.02 3.65
N ASN A 184 -3.87 10.82 4.95
CA ASN A 184 -3.18 11.57 5.99
C ASN A 184 -1.69 11.25 5.95
N MET A 185 -0.85 12.26 6.14
CA MET A 185 0.60 12.11 6.05
C MET A 185 1.25 12.24 7.42
N VAL A 186 2.19 11.36 7.70
CA VAL A 186 3.13 11.50 8.81
C VAL A 186 4.10 12.62 8.50
N THR A 187 4.37 13.49 9.48
CA THR A 187 5.37 14.56 9.34
C THR A 187 6.78 14.02 9.56
N GLN A 188 7.77 14.64 8.95
CA GLN A 188 9.17 14.27 9.10
C GLN A 188 9.62 14.40 10.57
N GLU A 189 9.23 15.47 11.24
CA GLU A 189 9.54 15.72 12.65
C GLU A 189 9.02 14.60 13.55
N PHE A 190 7.75 14.23 13.39
CA PHE A 190 7.16 13.13 14.15
C PHE A 190 7.88 11.81 13.89
N ALA A 191 8.12 11.47 12.61
CA ALA A 191 8.74 10.19 12.25
C ALA A 191 10.15 10.04 12.81
N GLN A 192 10.96 11.09 12.74
CA GLN A 192 12.31 11.11 13.28
C GLN A 192 12.31 11.06 14.81
N GLY A 193 11.42 11.79 15.45
CA GLY A 193 11.21 11.72 16.90
C GLY A 193 10.76 10.32 17.34
N LEU A 194 9.80 9.74 16.63
CA LEU A 194 9.32 8.38 16.90
C LEU A 194 10.44 7.34 16.76
N GLN A 195 11.23 7.40 15.69
CA GLN A 195 12.38 6.50 15.52
C GLN A 195 13.38 6.62 16.67
N ALA A 196 13.70 7.85 17.08
CA ALA A 196 14.59 8.08 18.21
C ALA A 196 14.01 7.54 19.53
N ALA A 197 12.71 7.72 19.76
CA ALA A 197 12.01 7.19 20.93
C ALA A 197 11.96 5.66 20.91
N CYS A 198 11.64 5.04 19.77
CA CYS A 198 11.69 3.59 19.62
C CYS A 198 13.06 3.01 20.01
N LYS A 199 14.13 3.60 19.48
CA LYS A 199 15.51 3.20 19.84
C LYS A 199 15.81 3.38 21.33
N LYS A 200 15.42 4.51 21.92
CA LYS A 200 15.61 4.81 23.35
C LYS A 200 14.94 3.77 24.25
N TYR A 201 13.73 3.32 23.90
CA TYR A 201 12.94 2.40 24.73
C TYR A 201 13.02 0.93 24.31
N GLY A 202 13.87 0.59 23.33
CA GLY A 202 14.04 -0.78 22.83
C GLY A 202 12.78 -1.35 22.18
N THR A 203 12.07 -0.53 21.42
CA THR A 203 10.87 -0.84 20.65
C THR A 203 11.23 -0.84 19.18
N PHE A 204 10.66 -1.74 18.38
CA PHE A 204 10.89 -1.77 16.93
C PHE A 204 9.95 -0.86 16.17
N LEU A 205 10.47 -0.20 15.13
CA LEU A 205 9.68 0.62 14.22
C LEU A 205 9.37 -0.17 12.94
N ILE A 206 8.09 -0.37 12.66
CA ILE A 206 7.59 -1.01 11.45
C ILE A 206 6.97 0.05 10.54
N CYS A 207 7.45 0.17 9.31
CA CYS A 207 6.80 0.96 8.28
C CYS A 207 5.99 0.04 7.35
N ASP A 208 4.68 0.24 7.36
CA ASP A 208 3.77 -0.42 6.43
C ASP A 208 3.79 0.32 5.09
N GLU A 209 4.55 -0.24 4.14
CA GLU A 209 4.68 0.26 2.76
C GLU A 209 3.80 -0.50 1.76
N ILE A 210 2.82 -1.23 2.26
CA ILE A 210 1.94 -2.08 1.44
C ILE A 210 1.15 -1.26 0.42
N GLN A 211 0.69 -0.06 0.80
CA GLN A 211 -0.04 0.81 -0.12
C GLN A 211 0.76 2.03 -0.56
N CYS A 212 1.51 2.67 0.32
CA CYS A 212 2.25 3.90 0.02
C CYS A 212 3.63 3.67 -0.60
N GLY A 213 4.15 2.44 -0.53
CA GLY A 213 5.44 2.06 -1.11
C GLY A 213 5.41 1.72 -2.60
N TYR A 214 6.47 1.10 -3.06
CA TYR A 214 6.65 0.70 -4.46
C TYR A 214 6.40 1.85 -5.44
N GLY A 215 7.13 2.95 -5.25
CA GLY A 215 7.11 4.12 -6.14
C GLY A 215 5.90 5.04 -6.01
N ARG A 216 4.83 4.59 -5.34
CA ARG A 216 3.53 5.25 -5.27
C ARG A 216 3.61 6.72 -4.86
N SER A 217 4.47 7.05 -3.89
CA SER A 217 4.65 8.40 -3.37
C SER A 217 5.69 9.25 -4.11
N GLY A 218 6.32 8.73 -5.17
CA GLY A 218 7.44 9.38 -5.88
C GLY A 218 8.82 9.13 -5.28
N LYS A 219 8.92 8.20 -4.30
CA LYS A 219 10.14 7.51 -3.87
C LYS A 219 9.84 6.03 -3.80
N PHE A 220 10.87 5.17 -3.80
CA PHE A 220 10.63 3.72 -3.77
C PHE A 220 9.78 3.33 -2.55
N PHE A 221 10.13 3.81 -1.36
CA PHE A 221 9.32 3.74 -0.15
C PHE A 221 8.92 5.13 0.34
N ALA A 222 7.69 5.27 0.84
CA ALA A 222 7.17 6.54 1.29
C ALA A 222 7.89 7.10 2.53
N HIS A 223 8.34 6.24 3.45
CA HIS A 223 9.11 6.67 4.62
C HIS A 223 10.46 7.32 4.28
N GLN A 224 10.98 7.11 3.07
CA GLN A 224 12.20 7.80 2.61
C GLN A 224 12.04 9.32 2.50
N TRP A 225 10.79 9.82 2.36
CA TRP A 225 10.51 11.25 2.47
C TRP A 225 10.66 11.79 3.89
N LEU A 226 10.55 10.91 4.88
CA LEU A 226 10.62 11.26 6.30
C LEU A 226 12.06 11.20 6.85
N GLY A 227 13.02 10.69 6.08
CA GLY A 227 14.42 10.57 6.49
C GLY A 227 14.63 9.60 7.65
N ILE A 228 13.82 8.54 7.74
CA ILE A 228 13.95 7.46 8.74
C ILE A 228 14.39 6.15 8.09
N LYS A 229 14.98 5.26 8.88
CA LYS A 229 15.34 3.89 8.51
C LYS A 229 14.67 2.93 9.50
N PRO A 230 13.47 2.40 9.17
CA PRO A 230 12.71 1.53 10.07
C PRO A 230 13.37 0.16 10.25
N ASP A 231 13.08 -0.53 11.35
CA ASP A 231 13.62 -1.87 11.63
C ASP A 231 13.00 -2.94 10.72
N LEU A 232 11.72 -2.79 10.39
CA LEU A 232 10.96 -3.69 9.53
C LEU A 232 10.14 -2.88 8.52
N ILE A 233 10.11 -3.34 7.25
CA ILE A 233 9.33 -2.73 6.19
C ILE A 233 8.44 -3.80 5.58
N THR A 234 7.12 -3.60 5.60
CA THR A 234 6.17 -4.55 5.03
C THR A 234 5.72 -4.11 3.65
N VAL A 235 5.69 -5.06 2.70
CA VAL A 235 5.36 -4.81 1.30
C VAL A 235 4.35 -5.82 0.77
N ALA A 236 3.46 -5.38 -0.13
CA ALA A 236 2.55 -6.19 -0.92
C ALA A 236 2.03 -5.36 -2.10
N LYS A 237 0.84 -5.66 -2.63
CA LYS A 237 0.17 -4.89 -3.69
C LYS A 237 1.07 -4.60 -4.90
N GLY A 238 1.67 -3.41 -4.94
CA GLY A 238 2.48 -2.95 -6.07
C GLY A 238 3.66 -3.87 -6.42
N ILE A 239 4.20 -4.62 -5.46
CA ILE A 239 5.27 -5.59 -5.70
C ILE A 239 4.88 -6.67 -6.71
N GLY A 240 3.60 -7.10 -6.69
CA GLY A 240 3.10 -8.20 -7.52
C GLY A 240 2.28 -7.76 -8.73
N ASN A 241 1.92 -6.48 -8.83
CA ASN A 241 1.05 -5.95 -9.91
C ASN A 241 -0.21 -6.81 -10.15
N GLY A 242 -0.88 -7.25 -9.08
CA GLY A 242 -2.06 -8.12 -9.14
C GLY A 242 -1.77 -9.59 -8.82
N PHE A 243 -0.53 -10.06 -8.89
CA PHE A 243 -0.18 -11.39 -8.39
C PHE A 243 -0.14 -11.38 -6.86
N PRO A 244 -0.82 -12.33 -6.15
CA PRO A 244 -0.84 -12.38 -4.70
C PRO A 244 0.56 -12.66 -4.13
N MET A 245 1.17 -11.65 -3.54
CA MET A 245 2.44 -11.75 -2.83
C MET A 245 2.66 -10.59 -1.87
N GLY A 246 3.59 -10.77 -0.97
CA GLY A 246 4.07 -9.78 -0.05
C GLY A 246 5.43 -10.17 0.53
N GLY A 247 5.95 -9.35 1.42
CA GLY A 247 7.20 -9.62 2.10
C GLY A 247 7.48 -8.65 3.23
N VAL A 248 8.52 -8.99 3.99
CA VAL A 248 9.08 -8.15 5.05
C VAL A 248 10.55 -7.95 4.76
N LEU A 249 10.99 -6.70 4.60
CA LEU A 249 12.40 -6.36 4.66
C LEU A 249 12.78 -6.21 6.14
N ILE A 250 13.81 -6.91 6.55
CA ILE A 250 14.19 -7.12 7.96
C ILE A 250 15.59 -6.56 8.16
N SER A 251 15.75 -5.64 9.10
CA SER A 251 17.06 -5.02 9.38
C SER A 251 18.10 -6.05 9.86
N PRO A 252 19.41 -5.75 9.72
CA PRO A 252 20.48 -6.66 10.16
C PRO A 252 20.50 -6.93 11.68
N GLU A 253 19.75 -6.18 12.46
CA GLU A 253 19.66 -6.38 13.93
C GLU A 253 18.91 -7.65 14.32
N PHE A 254 18.11 -8.21 13.40
CA PHE A 254 17.35 -9.44 13.63
C PHE A 254 18.18 -10.68 13.22
N THR A 255 18.27 -11.64 14.12
CA THR A 255 18.92 -12.93 13.84
C THR A 255 17.90 -13.96 13.41
N PRO A 256 18.04 -14.59 12.23
CA PRO A 256 17.12 -15.63 11.78
C PRO A 256 17.15 -16.85 12.70
N VAL A 257 15.97 -17.36 13.05
CA VAL A 257 15.82 -18.61 13.81
C VAL A 257 14.89 -19.56 13.03
N TYR A 258 15.37 -20.75 12.73
CA TYR A 258 14.59 -21.75 12.00
C TYR A 258 13.27 -22.08 12.72
N GLY A 259 12.17 -22.05 11.97
CA GLY A 259 10.84 -22.39 12.46
C GLY A 259 10.05 -21.25 13.11
N GLN A 260 10.65 -20.07 13.36
CA GLN A 260 9.92 -18.92 13.89
C GLN A 260 8.94 -18.34 12.88
N LEU A 261 9.37 -18.17 11.62
CA LEU A 261 8.53 -17.73 10.51
C LEU A 261 8.44 -18.85 9.47
N GLY A 262 7.35 -18.89 8.71
CA GLY A 262 7.16 -19.91 7.68
C GLY A 262 5.96 -19.59 6.79
N THR A 263 6.01 -20.15 5.58
CA THR A 263 4.95 -20.01 4.58
C THR A 263 5.02 -21.16 3.57
N THR A 264 3.87 -21.63 3.10
CA THR A 264 3.80 -22.64 2.05
C THR A 264 4.03 -22.03 0.67
N PHE A 265 3.31 -20.96 0.33
CA PHE A 265 3.32 -20.37 -1.00
C PHE A 265 4.22 -19.15 -1.16
N GLY A 266 4.60 -18.50 -0.07
CA GLY A 266 5.40 -17.27 -0.12
C GLY A 266 6.72 -17.48 -0.85
N GLY A 267 7.00 -16.61 -1.82
CA GLY A 267 8.20 -16.70 -2.65
C GLY A 267 8.17 -17.80 -3.70
N ASN A 268 6.99 -18.28 -4.11
CA ASN A 268 6.89 -19.23 -5.22
C ASN A 268 7.44 -18.65 -6.53
N HIS A 269 7.68 -19.51 -7.51
CA HIS A 269 8.33 -19.14 -8.77
C HIS A 269 7.56 -18.06 -9.54
N LEU A 270 6.21 -18.16 -9.61
CA LEU A 270 5.39 -17.17 -10.30
C LEU A 270 5.39 -15.82 -9.55
N ALA A 271 5.28 -15.84 -8.21
CA ALA A 271 5.32 -14.62 -7.40
C ALA A 271 6.67 -13.88 -7.56
N CYS A 272 7.78 -14.61 -7.45
CA CYS A 272 9.11 -14.02 -7.65
C CYS A 272 9.28 -13.47 -9.08
N THR A 273 8.78 -14.19 -10.09
CA THR A 273 8.83 -13.74 -11.49
C THR A 273 7.97 -12.48 -11.69
N ALA A 274 6.78 -12.42 -11.10
CA ALA A 274 5.93 -11.23 -11.12
C ALA A 274 6.66 -10.01 -10.54
N ALA A 275 7.26 -10.15 -9.35
CA ALA A 275 8.00 -9.07 -8.72
C ALA A 275 9.26 -8.64 -9.50
N LEU A 276 9.99 -9.59 -10.09
CA LEU A 276 11.13 -9.28 -10.94
C LEU A 276 10.71 -8.53 -12.20
N ALA A 277 9.59 -8.92 -12.83
CA ALA A 277 9.04 -8.20 -13.98
C ALA A 277 8.60 -6.77 -13.60
N VAL A 278 8.01 -6.59 -12.41
CA VAL A 278 7.67 -5.25 -11.88
C VAL A 278 8.94 -4.40 -11.74
N LEU A 279 10.01 -4.91 -11.13
CA LEU A 279 11.26 -4.19 -10.99
C LEU A 279 11.91 -3.86 -12.33
N ASP A 280 11.81 -4.76 -13.33
CA ASP A 280 12.30 -4.50 -14.68
C ASP A 280 11.60 -3.29 -15.32
N VAL A 281 10.27 -3.21 -15.18
CA VAL A 281 9.48 -2.09 -15.73
C VAL A 281 9.74 -0.80 -14.95
N PHE A 282 9.84 -0.86 -13.63
CA PHE A 282 10.20 0.29 -12.80
C PHE A 282 11.50 0.96 -13.27
N GLU A 283 12.52 0.14 -13.53
CA GLU A 283 13.83 0.61 -13.98
C GLU A 283 13.78 1.14 -15.42
N LYS A 284 13.15 0.39 -16.35
CA LYS A 284 13.13 0.74 -17.78
C LYS A 284 12.27 1.95 -18.08
N GLU A 285 11.18 2.15 -17.36
CA GLU A 285 10.20 3.21 -17.62
C GLU A 285 10.26 4.34 -16.58
N ASN A 286 11.24 4.32 -15.66
CA ASN A 286 11.45 5.34 -14.63
C ASN A 286 10.16 5.65 -13.82
N LEU A 287 9.41 4.61 -13.42
CA LEU A 287 8.07 4.78 -12.86
C LEU A 287 8.04 5.50 -11.51
N VAL A 288 9.12 5.47 -10.74
CA VAL A 288 9.22 6.23 -9.48
C VAL A 288 9.23 7.73 -9.76
N GLU A 289 10.02 8.16 -10.76
CA GLU A 289 10.08 9.55 -11.18
C GLU A 289 8.78 9.99 -11.85
N ASN A 290 8.20 9.14 -12.72
CA ASN A 290 6.89 9.41 -13.30
C ASN A 290 5.81 9.62 -12.23
N ALA A 291 5.80 8.80 -11.18
CA ALA A 291 4.87 8.94 -10.07
C ALA A 291 5.09 10.25 -9.29
N HIS A 292 6.34 10.73 -9.19
CA HIS A 292 6.64 12.03 -8.62
C HIS A 292 6.12 13.17 -9.50
N GLU A 293 6.56 13.24 -10.74
CA GLU A 293 6.24 14.35 -11.65
C GLU A 293 4.73 14.45 -11.97
N VAL A 294 4.12 13.31 -12.33
CA VAL A 294 2.68 13.28 -12.65
C VAL A 294 1.83 13.44 -11.39
N GLY A 295 2.33 12.99 -10.24
CA GLY A 295 1.70 13.21 -8.95
C GLY A 295 1.65 14.68 -8.54
N GLU A 296 2.77 15.39 -8.68
CA GLU A 296 2.81 16.85 -8.45
C GLU A 296 1.86 17.59 -9.40
N TYR A 297 1.82 17.16 -10.67
CA TYR A 297 0.88 17.71 -11.66
C TYR A 297 -0.59 17.46 -11.25
N LEU A 298 -0.94 16.24 -10.86
CA LEU A 298 -2.29 15.88 -10.38
C LEU A 298 -2.70 16.73 -9.17
N ILE A 299 -1.82 16.87 -8.18
CA ILE A 299 -2.06 17.67 -6.99
C ILE A 299 -2.27 19.15 -7.37
N ALA A 300 -1.46 19.69 -8.29
CA ALA A 300 -1.60 21.04 -8.77
C ALA A 300 -2.96 21.25 -9.47
N GLN A 301 -3.35 20.36 -10.38
CA GLN A 301 -4.63 20.43 -11.09
C GLN A 301 -5.83 20.32 -10.14
N LEU A 302 -5.78 19.45 -9.13
CA LEU A 302 -6.82 19.35 -8.11
C LEU A 302 -6.92 20.64 -7.26
N LYS A 303 -5.80 21.26 -6.91
CA LYS A 303 -5.77 22.55 -6.21
C LYS A 303 -6.31 23.70 -7.08
N GLU A 304 -6.06 23.69 -8.39
CA GLU A 304 -6.67 24.65 -9.31
C GLU A 304 -8.20 24.42 -9.42
N LEU A 305 -8.63 23.17 -9.48
CA LEU A 305 -10.07 22.84 -9.42
C LEU A 305 -10.69 23.29 -8.10
N GLN A 306 -10.03 23.10 -6.97
CA GLN A 306 -10.46 23.56 -5.64
C GLN A 306 -10.73 25.06 -5.59
N LYS A 307 -9.94 25.90 -6.29
CA LYS A 307 -10.15 27.36 -6.32
C LYS A 307 -11.45 27.77 -7.02
N ARG A 308 -11.96 26.96 -7.96
CA ARG A 308 -13.16 27.24 -8.76
C ARG A 308 -14.36 26.34 -8.43
N ASN A 309 -14.19 25.40 -7.51
CA ASN A 309 -15.25 24.51 -7.05
C ASN A 309 -15.17 24.31 -5.53
N SER A 310 -16.20 24.75 -4.81
CA SER A 310 -16.23 24.76 -3.34
C SER A 310 -16.38 23.36 -2.72
N HIS A 311 -16.79 22.34 -3.50
CA HIS A 311 -16.95 20.98 -2.99
C HIS A 311 -15.60 20.31 -2.63
N ILE A 312 -14.47 20.77 -3.17
CA ILE A 312 -13.17 20.29 -2.74
C ILE A 312 -12.64 21.20 -1.62
N THR A 313 -12.59 20.69 -0.40
CA THR A 313 -12.15 21.46 0.78
C THR A 313 -10.66 21.33 1.05
N GLU A 314 -10.06 20.17 0.70
CA GLU A 314 -8.64 19.89 0.90
C GLU A 314 -8.12 18.93 -0.17
N VAL A 315 -6.88 19.12 -0.60
CA VAL A 315 -6.11 18.16 -1.43
C VAL A 315 -4.86 17.78 -0.67
N ARG A 316 -4.68 16.48 -0.41
CA ARG A 316 -3.55 15.95 0.38
C ARG A 316 -3.01 14.65 -0.19
N GLY A 317 -1.82 14.27 0.24
CA GLY A 317 -1.11 13.09 -0.27
C GLY A 317 0.18 13.47 -0.99
N ARG A 318 0.80 12.50 -1.66
CA ARG A 318 2.07 12.69 -2.36
C ARG A 318 2.20 11.69 -3.52
N GLY A 319 2.86 12.12 -4.62
CA GLY A 319 2.97 11.30 -5.82
C GLY A 319 1.59 10.91 -6.34
N LEU A 320 1.42 9.65 -6.69
CA LEU A 320 0.14 9.10 -7.16
C LEU A 320 -0.67 8.43 -6.03
N MET A 321 -0.58 8.97 -4.82
CA MET A 321 -1.42 8.63 -3.68
C MET A 321 -2.06 9.90 -3.14
N VAL A 322 -3.21 10.28 -3.71
CA VAL A 322 -3.84 11.59 -3.48
C VAL A 322 -5.26 11.41 -2.96
N GLY A 323 -5.62 12.22 -1.98
CA GLY A 323 -6.97 12.36 -1.43
C GLY A 323 -7.54 13.74 -1.71
N ALA A 324 -8.71 13.80 -2.35
CA ALA A 324 -9.52 14.99 -2.44
C ALA A 324 -10.64 14.92 -1.40
N VAL A 325 -10.59 15.79 -0.40
CA VAL A 325 -11.60 15.88 0.67
C VAL A 325 -12.75 16.76 0.17
N LEU A 326 -13.95 16.26 0.29
CA LEU A 326 -15.16 16.95 -0.15
C LEU A 326 -15.96 17.47 1.06
N ASP A 327 -16.79 18.48 0.86
CA ASP A 327 -17.80 18.93 1.84
C ASP A 327 -19.09 18.10 1.78
N ILE A 328 -19.21 17.21 0.78
CA ILE A 328 -20.33 16.30 0.52
C ILE A 328 -19.88 14.83 0.60
N PRO A 329 -20.82 13.88 0.78
CA PRO A 329 -20.47 12.45 0.76
C PRO A 329 -19.90 12.01 -0.60
N HIS A 330 -18.79 11.28 -0.57
CA HIS A 330 -18.12 10.77 -1.78
C HIS A 330 -18.99 9.79 -2.60
N LYS A 331 -20.04 9.19 -2.00
CA LYS A 331 -20.79 8.09 -2.61
C LYS A 331 -21.47 8.49 -3.92
N GLU A 332 -22.12 9.65 -3.94
CA GLU A 332 -22.78 10.16 -5.13
C GLU A 332 -21.77 10.56 -6.20
N VAL A 333 -20.73 11.31 -5.83
CA VAL A 333 -19.67 11.73 -6.74
C VAL A 333 -19.00 10.51 -7.40
N ARG A 334 -18.68 9.46 -6.62
CA ARG A 334 -18.11 8.21 -7.17
C ARG A 334 -19.08 7.47 -8.08
N SER A 335 -20.36 7.42 -7.74
CA SER A 335 -21.37 6.77 -8.57
C SER A 335 -21.45 7.43 -9.94
N LYS A 336 -21.53 8.76 -9.99
CA LYS A 336 -21.55 9.54 -11.24
C LYS A 336 -20.23 9.39 -12.02
N LEU A 337 -19.07 9.45 -11.34
CA LEU A 337 -17.76 9.21 -11.97
C LEU A 337 -17.73 7.84 -12.67
N ILE A 338 -18.22 6.79 -12.03
CA ILE A 338 -18.19 5.44 -12.59
C ILE A 338 -19.21 5.27 -13.71
N HIS A 339 -20.49 5.63 -13.49
CA HIS A 339 -21.58 5.29 -14.40
C HIS A 339 -21.76 6.30 -15.54
N GLU A 340 -21.48 7.58 -15.31
CA GLU A 340 -21.69 8.64 -16.31
C GLU A 340 -20.38 9.08 -16.95
N GLN A 341 -19.27 9.09 -16.18
CA GLN A 341 -17.97 9.56 -16.65
C GLN A 341 -16.97 8.39 -16.89
N HIS A 342 -17.37 7.15 -16.66
CA HIS A 342 -16.53 5.95 -16.88
C HIS A 342 -15.12 6.07 -16.27
N CYS A 343 -15.07 6.47 -14.99
CA CYS A 343 -13.83 6.64 -14.25
C CYS A 343 -13.90 6.00 -12.87
N PHE A 344 -13.01 5.04 -12.58
CA PHE A 344 -12.89 4.43 -11.26
C PHE A 344 -12.03 5.26 -10.33
N THR A 345 -12.50 5.50 -9.11
CA THR A 345 -11.73 6.08 -8.01
C THR A 345 -11.91 5.27 -6.73
N GLY A 346 -10.96 5.39 -5.79
CA GLY A 346 -11.12 4.90 -4.44
C GLY A 346 -11.88 5.88 -3.54
N CYS A 347 -12.10 5.48 -2.29
CA CYS A 347 -12.68 6.36 -1.27
C CYS A 347 -12.11 6.07 0.12
N ALA A 348 -12.28 7.01 1.03
CA ALA A 348 -12.01 6.85 2.45
C ALA A 348 -13.01 7.67 3.29
N GLY A 349 -13.30 7.19 4.51
CA GLY A 349 -14.29 7.82 5.36
C GLY A 349 -15.63 8.02 4.64
N THR A 350 -16.25 9.16 4.84
CA THR A 350 -17.55 9.52 4.23
C THR A 350 -17.43 10.44 3.03
N ASN A 351 -16.33 11.20 2.92
CA ASN A 351 -16.23 12.35 2.03
C ASN A 351 -14.85 12.50 1.34
N ILE A 352 -14.04 11.45 1.24
CA ILE A 352 -12.73 11.53 0.60
C ILE A 352 -12.73 10.67 -0.66
N LEU A 353 -12.43 11.27 -1.80
CA LEU A 353 -12.05 10.56 -3.02
C LEU A 353 -10.55 10.25 -2.94
N ARG A 354 -10.19 8.97 -3.15
CA ARG A 354 -8.79 8.57 -3.27
C ARG A 354 -8.45 8.30 -4.72
N ILE A 355 -7.41 8.94 -5.19
CA ILE A 355 -6.85 8.79 -6.53
C ILE A 355 -5.57 7.95 -6.39
N LEU A 356 -5.61 6.71 -6.87
CA LEU A 356 -4.60 5.67 -6.68
C LEU A 356 -4.33 4.93 -8.01
N PRO A 357 -4.02 5.65 -9.11
CA PRO A 357 -3.88 5.08 -10.45
C PRO A 357 -2.67 4.14 -10.53
N PRO A 358 -2.54 3.33 -11.58
CA PRO A 358 -1.27 2.74 -11.99
C PRO A 358 -0.19 3.83 -12.19
N LEU A 359 1.09 3.50 -11.92
CA LEU A 359 2.18 4.48 -11.97
C LEU A 359 2.57 4.91 -13.39
N VAL A 360 2.01 4.27 -14.39
CA VAL A 360 2.11 4.64 -15.81
C VAL A 360 1.13 5.75 -16.22
N LEU A 361 0.45 6.38 -15.27
CA LEU A 361 -0.45 7.50 -15.53
C LEU A 361 0.30 8.63 -16.23
N THR A 362 -0.36 9.29 -17.20
CA THR A 362 0.19 10.44 -17.92
C THR A 362 -0.50 11.74 -17.52
N LYS A 363 0.09 12.88 -17.88
CA LYS A 363 -0.53 14.21 -17.66
C LYS A 363 -1.84 14.37 -18.43
N GLU A 364 -1.94 13.78 -19.63
CA GLU A 364 -3.17 13.77 -20.43
C GLU A 364 -4.29 12.98 -19.72
N ASN A 365 -3.95 11.87 -19.05
CA ASN A 365 -4.94 11.15 -18.22
C ASN A 365 -5.39 11.98 -17.01
N VAL A 366 -4.49 12.78 -16.43
CA VAL A 366 -4.84 13.72 -15.35
C VAL A 366 -5.80 14.77 -15.86
N ASP A 367 -5.53 15.41 -17.01
CA ASP A 367 -6.39 16.44 -17.58
C ASP A 367 -7.78 15.89 -17.91
N ASP A 368 -7.87 14.69 -18.49
CA ASP A 368 -9.13 13.98 -18.75
C ASP A 368 -9.90 13.73 -17.45
N PHE A 369 -9.23 13.23 -16.40
CA PHE A 369 -9.85 13.02 -15.08
C PHE A 369 -10.37 14.31 -14.46
N ILE A 370 -9.60 15.39 -14.50
CA ILE A 370 -9.99 16.69 -13.93
C ILE A 370 -11.26 17.22 -14.62
N GLY A 371 -11.34 17.09 -15.96
CA GLY A 371 -12.54 17.46 -16.72
C GLY A 371 -13.78 16.65 -16.31
N ARG A 372 -13.62 15.34 -16.17
CA ARG A 372 -14.70 14.43 -15.70
C ARG A 372 -15.13 14.75 -14.28
N LEU A 373 -14.18 14.97 -13.36
CA LEU A 373 -14.47 15.32 -11.97
C LEU A 373 -15.18 16.67 -11.87
N GLU A 374 -14.71 17.67 -12.63
CA GLU A 374 -15.36 19.00 -12.66
C GLU A 374 -16.80 18.93 -13.18
N THR A 375 -17.07 18.10 -14.18
CA THR A 375 -18.42 17.86 -14.69
C THR A 375 -19.32 17.32 -13.59
N VAL A 376 -18.89 16.27 -12.90
CA VAL A 376 -19.66 15.66 -11.80
C VAL A 376 -19.91 16.65 -10.66
N LEU A 377 -18.86 17.40 -10.24
CA LEU A 377 -18.96 18.33 -9.12
C LEU A 377 -19.84 19.57 -9.41
N LYS A 378 -20.22 19.82 -10.66
CA LYS A 378 -21.21 20.85 -11.02
C LYS A 378 -22.68 20.38 -10.92
N GLU A 379 -22.87 19.07 -10.77
CA GLU A 379 -24.18 18.42 -10.81
C GLU A 379 -24.64 17.86 -9.45
N VAL A 380 -23.80 17.97 -8.44
CA VAL A 380 -24.05 17.44 -7.08
C VAL A 380 -24.24 18.53 -6.05
#